data_ad5ac8a92655bcd49e1fda1c7d606dec
#
_entry.id   ad5ac8a92655bcd49e1fda1c7d606dec
#
_cell.length_a   1.000
_cell.length_b   1.000
_cell.length_c   1.000
_cell.angle_alpha   90.00
_cell.angle_beta   90.00
_cell.angle_gamma   90.00
#
_symmetry.space_group_name_H-M   'P 1'
#
loop_
_entity.id
_entity.type
_entity.pdbx_description
1 polymer ?
#
loop_
_entity_poly.entity_id
_entity_poly.type
_entity_poly.pdbx_seq_one_letter_code
_entity_poly.pdbx_strand_id
1 'polypeptide(L)'
;MKNAFHIYIASCTPSGGIYHYLCREGQLQLMEKTDADQPMYLEVVEDRLYTVLRQPFEDSENSGVCWWKIAEDGSLSDRSELLSTQGQCGCHLTVANQKIYVANYISGSVIMLPEGKLSQHQGSGPHITRQDGAHAHFVGMTPDGKYLLAVDLGTDSIYVYDPELVLQYRVAMPAGHGCRHIAWSADGKYAFCAHELTSTVSALRYDGEKLTLLDTVSALPENCAVTNTAAAIRVVGSQVYVSNRGCNNIAVFTHKDGVLSKPEFVDVEGNGPRDFYIHQGLLLCTNEKSDNVSVFTCANGKIASQNLHLAIPQPLCVVVKDIE
;
A
#
# COMPACT_ATOMS: atom_id res chain seq x y z
N MET A 1 2.39 24.68 16.58
CA MET A 1 2.08 25.13 15.20
C MET A 1 1.39 23.95 14.53
N LYS A 2 0.22 24.13 13.96
CA LYS A 2 -0.39 23.08 13.15
C LYS A 2 0.44 22.99 11.87
N ASN A 3 1.11 21.89 11.68
CA ASN A 3 2.02 21.72 10.57
C ASN A 3 1.20 21.63 9.27
N ALA A 4 1.66 22.30 8.23
CA ALA A 4 1.16 22.11 6.89
C ALA A 4 1.87 20.92 6.26
N PHE A 5 1.21 20.19 5.36
CA PHE A 5 1.80 19.10 4.61
C PHE A 5 1.14 18.94 3.23
N HIS A 6 1.89 18.39 2.30
CA HIS A 6 1.42 18.07 0.96
C HIS A 6 0.84 16.66 0.92
N ILE A 7 -0.19 16.46 0.11
CA ILE A 7 -0.87 15.19 -0.12
C ILE A 7 -0.85 14.92 -1.62
N TYR A 8 -0.42 13.72 -2.01
CA TYR A 8 -0.44 13.26 -3.39
C TYR A 8 -1.33 12.04 -3.52
N ILE A 9 -2.25 12.07 -4.48
CA ILE A 9 -3.25 11.03 -4.70
C ILE A 9 -3.18 10.54 -6.14
N ALA A 10 -2.95 9.24 -6.32
CA ALA A 10 -2.94 8.59 -7.63
C ALA A 10 -4.35 8.32 -8.14
N SER A 11 -4.68 8.81 -9.31
CA SER A 11 -5.92 8.53 -10.05
C SER A 11 -5.62 7.63 -11.26
N CYS A 12 -6.02 6.35 -11.18
CA CYS A 12 -5.66 5.33 -12.16
C CYS A 12 -6.67 5.24 -13.31
N THR A 13 -6.83 6.33 -14.04
CA THR A 13 -7.64 6.36 -15.28
C THR A 13 -6.77 6.78 -16.47
N PRO A 14 -7.20 6.55 -17.73
CA PRO A 14 -6.45 7.01 -18.91
C PRO A 14 -6.22 8.53 -18.94
N SER A 15 -7.14 9.31 -18.37
CA SER A 15 -7.00 10.76 -18.17
C SER A 15 -6.67 11.12 -16.73
N GLY A 16 -6.16 10.16 -15.97
CA GLY A 16 -5.82 10.29 -14.57
C GLY A 16 -4.61 11.17 -14.33
N GLY A 17 -3.89 10.87 -13.26
CA GLY A 17 -2.71 11.63 -12.89
C GLY A 17 -2.50 11.63 -11.39
N ILE A 18 -1.67 12.53 -10.93
CA ILE A 18 -1.35 12.72 -9.52
C ILE A 18 -1.97 14.04 -9.08
N TYR A 19 -2.95 13.98 -8.18
CA TYR A 19 -3.58 15.16 -7.59
C TYR A 19 -2.76 15.60 -6.38
N HIS A 20 -2.36 16.85 -6.36
CA HIS A 20 -1.64 17.48 -5.27
C HIS A 20 -2.56 18.40 -4.47
N TYR A 21 -2.69 18.13 -3.17
CA TYR A 21 -3.39 18.97 -2.21
C TYR A 21 -2.42 19.50 -1.16
N LEU A 22 -2.67 20.72 -0.71
CA LEU A 22 -2.06 21.28 0.49
C LEU A 22 -3.04 21.18 1.65
N CYS A 23 -2.62 20.52 2.73
CA CYS A 23 -3.30 20.58 4.01
C CYS A 23 -2.68 21.69 4.85
N ARG A 24 -3.50 22.63 5.30
CA ARG A 24 -3.08 23.67 6.25
C ARG A 24 -4.17 23.85 7.29
N GLU A 25 -3.84 23.68 8.56
CA GLU A 25 -4.80 23.78 9.68
C GLU A 25 -6.02 22.87 9.53
N GLY A 26 -5.86 21.69 8.90
CA GLY A 26 -6.94 20.73 8.64
C GLY A 26 -7.82 21.08 7.44
N GLN A 27 -7.56 22.18 6.74
CA GLN A 27 -8.23 22.51 5.47
C GLN A 27 -7.43 21.96 4.29
N LEU A 28 -8.12 21.38 3.32
CA LEU A 28 -7.54 20.80 2.12
C LEU A 28 -7.81 21.70 0.92
N GLN A 29 -6.74 22.11 0.23
CA GLN A 29 -6.79 22.89 -0.98
C GLN A 29 -6.16 22.12 -2.13
N LEU A 30 -6.88 21.94 -3.22
CA LEU A 30 -6.32 21.44 -4.47
C LEU A 30 -5.35 22.47 -5.04
N MET A 31 -4.11 22.07 -5.25
CA MET A 31 -3.06 22.91 -5.81
C MET A 31 -2.95 22.69 -7.32
N GLU A 32 -2.74 21.44 -7.72
CA GLU A 32 -2.57 21.07 -9.13
C GLU A 32 -2.90 19.61 -9.38
N LYS A 33 -2.94 19.23 -10.65
CA LYS A 33 -2.95 17.85 -11.13
C LYS A 33 -1.79 17.69 -12.11
N THR A 34 -0.87 16.77 -11.80
CA THR A 34 0.22 16.38 -12.70
C THR A 34 -0.22 15.19 -13.55
N ASP A 35 -0.02 15.30 -14.86
CA ASP A 35 -0.36 14.23 -15.78
C ASP A 35 0.57 13.02 -15.59
N ALA A 36 -0.03 11.86 -15.40
CA ALA A 36 0.64 10.57 -15.28
C ALA A 36 -0.29 9.47 -15.79
N ASP A 37 0.23 8.57 -16.61
CA ASP A 37 -0.59 7.52 -17.22
C ASP A 37 -0.85 6.37 -16.22
N GLN A 38 -2.09 6.30 -15.74
CA GLN A 38 -2.60 5.25 -14.84
C GLN A 38 -1.66 4.95 -13.64
N PRO A 39 -1.37 5.95 -12.78
CA PRO A 39 -0.52 5.73 -11.60
C PRO A 39 -1.21 4.77 -10.62
N MET A 40 -0.51 3.68 -10.28
CA MET A 40 -1.01 2.60 -9.42
C MET A 40 -0.63 2.77 -7.96
N TYR A 41 0.58 3.23 -7.70
CA TYR A 41 1.15 3.38 -6.36
C TYR A 41 2.13 4.52 -6.32
N LEU A 42 2.18 5.20 -5.19
CA LEU A 42 3.05 6.34 -4.91
C LEU A 42 3.90 6.08 -3.68
N GLU A 43 5.12 6.59 -3.68
CA GLU A 43 5.98 6.68 -2.50
C GLU A 43 6.76 7.99 -2.51
N VAL A 44 6.79 8.69 -1.39
CA VAL A 44 7.61 9.89 -1.19
C VAL A 44 8.88 9.49 -0.44
N VAL A 45 10.03 9.76 -1.05
CA VAL A 45 11.34 9.59 -0.41
C VAL A 45 12.14 10.86 -0.60
N GLU A 46 12.52 11.49 0.50
CA GLU A 46 13.20 12.80 0.52
C GLU A 46 12.41 13.86 -0.27
N ASP A 47 12.98 14.43 -1.33
CA ASP A 47 12.39 15.43 -2.21
C ASP A 47 11.81 14.83 -3.51
N ARG A 48 11.50 13.54 -3.54
CA ARG A 48 11.02 12.85 -4.75
C ARG A 48 9.73 12.10 -4.50
N LEU A 49 8.83 12.17 -5.49
CA LEU A 49 7.64 11.35 -5.57
C LEU A 49 7.86 10.28 -6.64
N TYR A 50 7.94 9.03 -6.22
CA TYR A 50 8.05 7.86 -7.09
C TYR A 50 6.67 7.30 -7.40
N THR A 51 6.48 6.79 -8.62
CA THR A 51 5.22 6.14 -9.01
C THR A 51 5.46 4.91 -9.87
N VAL A 52 4.59 3.92 -9.70
CA VAL A 52 4.39 2.83 -10.67
C VAL A 52 3.24 3.23 -11.59
N LEU A 53 3.48 3.22 -12.89
CA LEU A 53 2.50 3.40 -13.95
C LEU A 53 2.08 2.03 -14.49
N ARG A 54 0.79 1.85 -14.72
CA ARG A 54 0.22 0.52 -15.04
C ARG A 54 0.74 -0.05 -16.35
N GLN A 55 0.64 0.70 -17.43
CA GLN A 55 0.99 0.27 -18.77
C GLN A 55 1.40 1.47 -19.64
N PRO A 56 2.55 2.11 -19.32
CA PRO A 56 2.93 3.37 -19.97
C PRO A 56 3.67 3.21 -21.30
N PHE A 57 3.89 1.98 -21.79
CA PHE A 57 4.62 1.71 -23.03
C PHE A 57 3.65 1.30 -24.14
N GLU A 58 3.78 1.90 -25.32
CA GLU A 58 2.90 1.63 -26.48
C GLU A 58 3.01 0.17 -26.98
N ASP A 59 4.24 -0.37 -26.98
CA ASP A 59 4.54 -1.69 -27.55
C ASP A 59 4.67 -2.80 -26.50
N SER A 60 4.27 -2.56 -25.25
CA SER A 60 4.45 -3.52 -24.16
C SER A 60 3.40 -3.38 -23.08
N GLU A 61 2.95 -4.51 -22.54
CA GLU A 61 2.08 -4.56 -21.36
C GLU A 61 2.84 -4.39 -20.03
N ASN A 62 4.16 -4.16 -20.09
CA ASN A 62 4.97 -3.94 -18.90
C ASN A 62 4.57 -2.64 -18.20
N SER A 63 4.62 -2.69 -16.89
CA SER A 63 4.52 -1.49 -16.05
C SER A 63 5.82 -0.70 -16.10
N GLY A 64 5.73 0.58 -15.75
CA GLY A 64 6.88 1.46 -15.70
C GLY A 64 6.99 2.20 -14.37
N VAL A 65 8.19 2.66 -14.06
CA VAL A 65 8.47 3.51 -12.90
C VAL A 65 9.09 4.80 -13.38
N CYS A 66 8.62 5.91 -12.83
CA CYS A 66 9.28 7.20 -12.91
C CYS A 66 9.14 7.94 -11.57
N TRP A 67 9.84 9.04 -11.43
CA TRP A 67 9.73 9.92 -10.27
C TRP A 67 9.76 11.38 -10.70
N TRP A 68 9.24 12.25 -9.86
CA TRP A 68 9.31 13.72 -9.97
C TRP A 68 10.04 14.28 -8.77
N LYS A 69 10.72 15.39 -9.00
CA LYS A 69 11.20 16.23 -7.89
C LYS A 69 10.00 16.99 -7.29
N ILE A 70 9.94 17.02 -5.97
CA ILE A 70 8.97 17.81 -5.21
C ILE A 70 9.64 19.16 -4.88
N ALA A 71 9.07 20.25 -5.36
CA ALA A 71 9.52 21.60 -5.04
C ALA A 71 9.09 22.01 -3.61
N GLU A 72 9.57 23.15 -3.12
CA GLU A 72 9.21 23.68 -1.78
C GLU A 72 7.71 23.93 -1.61
N ASP A 73 7.01 24.32 -2.68
CA ASP A 73 5.57 24.53 -2.70
C ASP A 73 4.76 23.25 -2.92
N GLY A 74 5.45 22.09 -3.02
CA GLY A 74 4.87 20.78 -3.25
C GLY A 74 4.59 20.45 -4.71
N SER A 75 4.83 21.37 -5.66
CA SER A 75 4.65 21.10 -7.08
C SER A 75 5.63 20.05 -7.59
N LEU A 76 5.20 19.28 -8.59
CA LEU A 76 5.99 18.21 -9.20
C LEU A 76 6.71 18.72 -10.46
N SER A 77 8.03 18.57 -10.49
CA SER A 77 8.88 18.99 -11.61
C SER A 77 9.90 17.91 -11.97
N ASP A 78 10.68 18.14 -13.01
CA ASP A 78 11.84 17.34 -13.39
C ASP A 78 11.54 15.83 -13.39
N ARG A 79 10.53 15.42 -14.18
CA ARG A 79 10.20 14.00 -14.34
C ARG A 79 11.40 13.22 -14.86
N SER A 80 11.71 12.11 -14.20
CA SER A 80 12.76 11.18 -14.65
C SER A 80 12.39 10.47 -15.96
N GLU A 81 13.36 9.81 -16.56
CA GLU A 81 13.11 8.79 -17.57
C GLU A 81 12.22 7.68 -17.01
N LEU A 82 11.49 7.02 -17.91
CA LEU A 82 10.62 5.91 -17.58
C LEU A 82 11.41 4.60 -17.62
N LEU A 83 11.47 3.89 -16.50
CA LEU A 83 12.11 2.61 -16.36
C LEU A 83 11.08 1.49 -16.45
N SER A 84 11.32 0.49 -17.33
CA SER A 84 10.44 -0.69 -17.40
C SER A 84 10.59 -1.58 -16.18
N THR A 85 9.48 -2.05 -15.62
CA THR A 85 9.50 -3.06 -14.56
C THR A 85 9.71 -4.48 -15.07
N GLN A 86 9.82 -4.66 -16.38
CA GLN A 86 9.96 -5.97 -17.06
C GLN A 86 8.86 -6.97 -16.64
N GLY A 87 7.71 -6.46 -16.21
CA GLY A 87 6.57 -7.24 -15.76
C GLY A 87 5.27 -6.44 -15.80
N GLN A 88 4.16 -7.16 -15.72
CA GLN A 88 2.82 -6.62 -15.89
C GLN A 88 2.16 -6.32 -14.55
N CYS A 89 1.36 -5.24 -14.54
CA CYS A 89 0.60 -4.78 -13.39
C CYS A 89 1.48 -4.57 -12.15
N GLY A 90 2.52 -3.73 -12.30
CA GLY A 90 3.26 -3.20 -11.15
C GLY A 90 2.28 -2.52 -10.21
N CYS A 91 2.19 -2.99 -8.95
CA CYS A 91 1.14 -2.56 -8.04
C CYS A 91 1.65 -2.00 -6.70
N HIS A 92 2.92 -2.15 -6.43
CA HIS A 92 3.58 -1.60 -5.25
C HIS A 92 5.06 -1.36 -5.53
N LEU A 93 5.62 -0.29 -4.98
CA LEU A 93 7.05 -0.02 -5.01
C LEU A 93 7.56 0.36 -3.62
N THR A 94 8.85 0.21 -3.42
CA THR A 94 9.57 0.85 -2.32
C THR A 94 10.96 1.27 -2.78
N VAL A 95 11.48 2.35 -2.20
CA VAL A 95 12.80 2.91 -2.50
C VAL A 95 13.68 2.82 -1.27
N ALA A 96 14.79 2.13 -1.39
CA ALA A 96 15.78 2.00 -0.33
C ALA A 96 17.19 1.88 -0.90
N ASN A 97 18.18 2.49 -0.25
CA ASN A 97 19.58 2.43 -0.65
C ASN A 97 19.80 2.84 -2.12
N GLN A 98 19.09 3.87 -2.61
CA GLN A 98 19.10 4.37 -3.99
C GLN A 98 18.59 3.35 -5.04
N LYS A 99 17.94 2.28 -4.61
CA LYS A 99 17.30 1.26 -5.46
C LYS A 99 15.80 1.35 -5.36
N ILE A 100 15.13 1.03 -6.46
CA ILE A 100 13.68 0.96 -6.55
C ILE A 100 13.30 -0.50 -6.69
N TYR A 101 12.48 -1.01 -5.78
CA TYR A 101 11.94 -2.37 -5.87
C TYR A 101 10.46 -2.28 -6.24
N VAL A 102 10.03 -3.13 -7.17
CA VAL A 102 8.64 -3.15 -7.65
C VAL A 102 8.09 -4.56 -7.62
N ALA A 103 6.87 -4.71 -7.10
CA ALA A 103 6.08 -5.93 -7.20
C ALA A 103 5.22 -5.89 -8.47
N ASN A 104 5.41 -6.84 -9.38
CA ASN A 104 4.63 -7.04 -10.59
C ASN A 104 3.57 -8.13 -10.32
N TYR A 105 2.32 -7.73 -10.19
CA TYR A 105 1.24 -8.61 -9.75
C TYR A 105 0.94 -9.72 -10.77
N ILE A 106 0.65 -9.36 -12.03
CA ILE A 106 0.28 -10.36 -13.07
C ILE A 106 1.46 -11.25 -13.40
N SER A 107 2.67 -10.69 -13.49
CA SER A 107 3.88 -11.48 -13.76
C SER A 107 4.37 -12.30 -12.57
N GLY A 108 3.89 -12.04 -11.36
CA GLY A 108 4.35 -12.74 -10.15
C GLY A 108 5.83 -12.58 -9.89
N SER A 109 6.38 -11.39 -10.11
CA SER A 109 7.81 -11.12 -10.00
C SER A 109 8.11 -9.86 -9.19
N VAL A 110 9.35 -9.76 -8.74
CA VAL A 110 9.90 -8.54 -8.12
C VAL A 110 11.13 -8.11 -8.93
N ILE A 111 11.22 -6.82 -9.22
CA ILE A 111 12.37 -6.24 -9.91
C ILE A 111 13.05 -5.19 -9.03
N MET A 112 14.38 -5.13 -9.15
CA MET A 112 15.23 -4.08 -8.58
C MET A 112 15.78 -3.22 -9.72
N LEU A 113 15.53 -1.91 -9.64
CA LEU A 113 15.94 -0.90 -10.63
C LEU A 113 16.96 0.09 -10.00
N PRO A 114 17.86 0.68 -10.81
CA PRO A 114 17.92 0.62 -12.27
C PRO A 114 18.59 -0.63 -12.85
N GLU A 115 19.19 -1.51 -12.04
CA GLU A 115 20.00 -2.64 -12.52
C GLU A 115 19.20 -3.66 -13.35
N GLY A 116 17.87 -3.65 -13.24
CA GLY A 116 16.98 -4.57 -13.97
C GLY A 116 17.05 -6.01 -13.46
N LYS A 117 17.48 -6.20 -12.20
CA LYS A 117 17.53 -7.54 -11.59
C LYS A 117 16.15 -8.02 -11.22
N LEU A 118 15.71 -9.12 -11.83
CA LEU A 118 14.39 -9.70 -11.68
C LEU A 118 14.44 -10.98 -10.82
N SER A 119 13.49 -11.12 -9.90
CA SER A 119 13.21 -12.37 -9.17
C SER A 119 11.80 -12.84 -9.51
N GLN A 120 11.71 -14.01 -10.18
CA GLN A 120 10.44 -14.65 -10.53
C GLN A 120 9.99 -15.57 -9.41
N HIS A 121 8.81 -15.31 -8.83
CA HIS A 121 8.19 -16.21 -7.87
C HIS A 121 7.61 -17.44 -8.57
N GLN A 122 7.53 -18.56 -7.84
CA GLN A 122 7.05 -19.84 -8.34
C GLN A 122 6.01 -20.45 -7.38
N GLY A 123 4.97 -21.06 -7.94
CA GLY A 123 3.93 -21.73 -7.20
C GLY A 123 2.55 -21.15 -7.44
N SER A 124 1.57 -21.72 -6.76
CA SER A 124 0.16 -21.33 -6.79
C SER A 124 -0.47 -21.66 -5.43
N GLY A 125 -1.68 -21.15 -5.19
CA GLY A 125 -2.47 -21.44 -4.01
C GLY A 125 -3.80 -22.13 -4.33
N PRO A 126 -4.65 -22.37 -3.33
CA PRO A 126 -5.89 -23.14 -3.51
C PRO A 126 -7.03 -22.37 -4.22
N HIS A 127 -6.94 -21.03 -4.31
CA HIS A 127 -8.00 -20.24 -4.96
C HIS A 127 -7.84 -20.26 -6.49
N ILE A 128 -8.70 -21.01 -7.18
CA ILE A 128 -8.58 -21.38 -8.60
C ILE A 128 -8.27 -20.21 -9.54
N THR A 129 -8.85 -19.02 -9.33
CA THR A 129 -8.73 -17.88 -10.25
C THR A 129 -7.82 -16.77 -9.74
N ARG A 130 -7.55 -16.70 -8.42
CA ARG A 130 -6.78 -15.63 -7.82
C ARG A 130 -5.40 -16.09 -7.35
N GLN A 131 -5.17 -17.42 -7.37
CA GLN A 131 -3.93 -18.06 -6.99
C GLN A 131 -3.52 -19.12 -8.02
N ASP A 132 -3.89 -18.91 -9.28
CA ASP A 132 -3.51 -19.75 -10.42
C ASP A 132 -2.00 -19.68 -10.74
N GLY A 133 -1.31 -18.72 -10.20
CA GLY A 133 0.13 -18.51 -10.26
C GLY A 133 0.62 -17.60 -9.13
N ALA A 134 1.89 -17.26 -9.16
CA ALA A 134 2.45 -16.25 -8.28
C ALA A 134 1.92 -14.84 -8.62
N HIS A 135 1.61 -14.04 -7.60
CA HIS A 135 1.08 -12.69 -7.71
C HIS A 135 1.72 -11.78 -6.65
N ALA A 136 2.92 -11.27 -6.92
CA ALA A 136 3.60 -10.36 -6.01
C ALA A 136 2.80 -9.06 -5.85
N HIS A 137 2.43 -8.70 -4.61
CA HIS A 137 1.54 -7.58 -4.35
C HIS A 137 2.15 -6.46 -3.50
N PHE A 138 3.23 -6.71 -2.82
CA PHE A 138 3.90 -5.75 -1.94
C PHE A 138 5.41 -5.98 -1.93
N VAL A 139 6.17 -4.91 -1.82
CA VAL A 139 7.60 -4.91 -1.49
C VAL A 139 7.87 -3.85 -0.42
N GLY A 140 8.77 -4.15 0.52
CA GLY A 140 9.13 -3.21 1.58
C GLY A 140 10.29 -3.73 2.41
N MET A 141 11.10 -2.80 2.96
CA MET A 141 12.23 -3.18 3.82
C MET A 141 11.74 -3.57 5.21
N THR A 142 12.51 -4.45 5.87
CA THR A 142 12.41 -4.61 7.33
C THR A 142 12.83 -3.30 8.03
N PRO A 143 12.34 -3.02 9.26
CA PRO A 143 12.63 -1.76 9.95
C PRO A 143 14.11 -1.47 10.18
N ASP A 144 14.95 -2.51 10.27
CA ASP A 144 16.40 -2.43 10.40
C ASP A 144 17.13 -2.30 9.05
N GLY A 145 16.39 -2.31 7.92
CA GLY A 145 16.93 -2.24 6.56
C GLY A 145 17.69 -3.49 6.11
N LYS A 146 17.66 -4.57 6.89
CA LYS A 146 18.45 -5.78 6.60
C LYS A 146 17.88 -6.62 5.47
N TYR A 147 16.56 -6.70 5.36
CA TYR A 147 15.88 -7.51 4.36
C TYR A 147 14.83 -6.73 3.58
N LEU A 148 14.65 -7.10 2.33
CA LEU A 148 13.50 -6.75 1.52
C LEU A 148 12.45 -7.87 1.63
N LEU A 149 11.23 -7.51 1.96
CA LEU A 149 10.08 -8.41 1.94
C LEU A 149 9.31 -8.24 0.66
N ALA A 150 8.95 -9.34 0.02
CA ALA A 150 7.96 -9.36 -1.06
C ALA A 150 6.81 -10.28 -0.68
N VAL A 151 5.61 -9.72 -0.64
CA VAL A 151 4.40 -10.44 -0.27
C VAL A 151 3.70 -10.93 -1.54
N ASP A 152 3.42 -12.21 -1.60
CA ASP A 152 2.84 -12.84 -2.78
C ASP A 152 1.46 -13.42 -2.46
N LEU A 153 0.45 -12.84 -3.09
CA LEU A 153 -0.96 -13.23 -2.94
C LEU A 153 -1.21 -14.63 -3.52
N GLY A 154 -0.58 -14.93 -4.65
CA GLY A 154 -0.83 -16.16 -5.39
C GLY A 154 -0.24 -17.39 -4.74
N THR A 155 0.86 -17.24 -4.01
CA THR A 155 1.59 -18.34 -3.38
C THR A 155 1.41 -18.42 -1.86
N ASP A 156 0.58 -17.54 -1.27
CA ASP A 156 0.43 -17.41 0.19
C ASP A 156 1.77 -17.37 0.90
N SER A 157 2.67 -16.46 0.48
CA SER A 157 4.04 -16.45 0.97
C SER A 157 4.60 -15.03 1.13
N ILE A 158 5.49 -14.88 2.09
CA ILE A 158 6.38 -13.73 2.17
C ILE A 158 7.77 -14.20 1.77
N TYR A 159 8.29 -13.69 0.67
CA TYR A 159 9.66 -13.92 0.22
C TYR A 159 10.56 -12.90 0.89
N VAL A 160 11.63 -13.36 1.49
CA VAL A 160 12.61 -12.53 2.21
C VAL A 160 13.92 -12.54 1.45
N TYR A 161 14.32 -11.37 0.98
CA TYR A 161 15.53 -11.14 0.20
C TYR A 161 16.52 -10.29 0.99
N ASP A 162 17.79 -10.38 0.63
CA ASP A 162 18.72 -9.31 0.96
C ASP A 162 18.49 -8.08 0.05
N PRO A 163 19.12 -6.92 0.34
CA PRO A 163 18.95 -5.72 -0.49
C PRO A 163 19.46 -5.86 -1.93
N GLU A 164 20.21 -6.92 -2.25
CA GLU A 164 20.65 -7.23 -3.61
C GLU A 164 19.69 -8.17 -4.35
N LEU A 165 18.45 -8.33 -3.83
CA LEU A 165 17.42 -9.20 -4.36
C LEU A 165 17.88 -10.66 -4.50
N VAL A 166 18.62 -11.17 -3.50
CA VAL A 166 18.97 -12.59 -3.37
C VAL A 166 18.06 -13.21 -2.31
N LEU A 167 17.29 -14.22 -2.70
CA LEU A 167 16.35 -14.89 -1.81
C LEU A 167 17.08 -15.57 -0.65
N GLN A 168 16.68 -15.23 0.58
CA GLN A 168 17.22 -15.79 1.81
C GLN A 168 16.34 -16.92 2.33
N TYR A 169 15.04 -16.68 2.44
CA TYR A 169 14.05 -17.67 2.88
C TYR A 169 12.62 -17.26 2.49
N ARG A 170 11.66 -18.15 2.70
CA ARG A 170 10.22 -17.89 2.56
C ARG A 170 9.51 -18.16 3.86
N VAL A 171 8.51 -17.35 4.15
CA VAL A 171 7.55 -17.59 5.22
C VAL A 171 6.24 -18.02 4.59
N ALA A 172 5.80 -19.26 4.90
CA ALA A 172 4.49 -19.74 4.47
C ALA A 172 3.40 -19.07 5.31
N MET A 173 2.39 -18.55 4.64
CA MET A 173 1.21 -17.97 5.26
C MET A 173 0.02 -18.93 5.12
N PRO A 174 -1.10 -18.71 5.83
CA PRO A 174 -2.25 -19.61 5.74
C PRO A 174 -2.74 -19.75 4.29
N ALA A 175 -2.94 -20.99 3.86
CA ALA A 175 -3.30 -21.32 2.49
C ALA A 175 -4.68 -20.76 2.11
N GLY A 176 -4.80 -20.14 0.93
CA GLY A 176 -6.03 -19.51 0.43
C GLY A 176 -6.31 -18.13 0.97
N HIS A 177 -5.42 -17.59 1.82
CA HIS A 177 -5.65 -16.29 2.42
C HIS A 177 -5.30 -15.12 1.50
N GLY A 178 -4.32 -15.27 0.61
CA GLY A 178 -3.92 -14.25 -0.36
C GLY A 178 -3.27 -13.05 0.31
N CYS A 179 -2.01 -13.20 0.71
CA CYS A 179 -1.23 -12.13 1.35
C CYS A 179 -1.13 -10.91 0.44
N ARG A 180 -1.34 -9.71 1.01
CA ARG A 180 -1.41 -8.50 0.19
C ARG A 180 -0.40 -7.42 0.59
N HIS A 181 -0.54 -6.85 1.76
CA HIS A 181 0.30 -5.76 2.27
C HIS A 181 0.77 -6.04 3.70
N ILE A 182 1.91 -5.48 4.07
CA ILE A 182 2.48 -5.56 5.43
C ILE A 182 2.63 -4.15 6.00
N ALA A 183 2.41 -4.03 7.32
CA ALA A 183 2.75 -2.86 8.12
C ALA A 183 3.46 -3.29 9.40
N TRP A 184 4.35 -2.43 9.91
CA TRP A 184 5.18 -2.71 11.06
C TRP A 184 4.71 -2.00 12.33
N SER A 185 4.87 -2.63 13.49
CA SER A 185 4.80 -1.95 14.78
C SER A 185 5.90 -0.88 14.90
N ALA A 186 5.66 0.15 15.69
CA ALA A 186 6.60 1.26 15.85
C ALA A 186 7.99 0.83 16.38
N ASP A 187 8.06 -0.25 17.14
CA ASP A 187 9.32 -0.82 17.65
C ASP A 187 10.00 -1.81 16.69
N GLY A 188 9.38 -2.05 15.52
CA GLY A 188 9.89 -2.92 14.48
C GLY A 188 9.88 -4.42 14.81
N LYS A 189 9.31 -4.83 15.95
CA LYS A 189 9.33 -6.24 16.37
C LYS A 189 8.19 -7.07 15.82
N TYR A 190 7.10 -6.43 15.41
CA TYR A 190 5.91 -7.10 14.90
C TYR A 190 5.53 -6.56 13.52
N ALA A 191 5.21 -7.47 12.63
CA ALA A 191 4.63 -7.16 11.33
C ALA A 191 3.19 -7.65 11.29
N PHE A 192 2.32 -6.91 10.60
CA PHE A 192 0.93 -7.29 10.39
C PHE A 192 0.67 -7.39 8.89
N CYS A 193 0.24 -8.57 8.44
CA CYS A 193 -0.04 -8.85 7.03
C CYS A 193 -1.54 -8.93 6.77
N ALA A 194 -2.06 -8.05 5.93
CA ALA A 194 -3.43 -8.13 5.45
C ALA A 194 -3.56 -9.19 4.35
N HIS A 195 -4.61 -10.00 4.43
CA HIS A 195 -4.94 -11.03 3.45
C HIS A 195 -6.17 -10.60 2.63
N GLU A 196 -5.97 -10.51 1.32
CA GLU A 196 -7.02 -10.01 0.42
C GLU A 196 -8.20 -10.96 0.33
N LEU A 197 -7.96 -12.27 0.15
CA LEU A 197 -9.00 -13.22 -0.23
C LEU A 197 -9.92 -13.61 0.93
N THR A 198 -9.39 -13.68 2.15
CA THR A 198 -10.16 -14.05 3.34
C THR A 198 -10.50 -12.87 4.23
N SER A 199 -9.96 -11.68 3.93
CA SER A 199 -10.14 -10.48 4.77
C SER A 199 -9.75 -10.74 6.23
N THR A 200 -8.55 -11.28 6.40
CA THR A 200 -7.94 -11.55 7.70
C THR A 200 -6.63 -10.79 7.86
N VAL A 201 -6.12 -10.74 9.07
CA VAL A 201 -4.81 -10.15 9.39
C VAL A 201 -3.97 -11.18 10.14
N SER A 202 -2.78 -11.43 9.64
CA SER A 202 -1.77 -12.22 10.36
C SER A 202 -0.82 -11.31 11.12
N ALA A 203 -0.56 -11.65 12.37
CA ALA A 203 0.51 -11.07 13.16
C ALA A 203 1.77 -11.94 13.07
N LEU A 204 2.92 -11.33 12.84
CA LEU A 204 4.22 -11.98 12.76
C LEU A 204 5.18 -11.31 13.74
N ARG A 205 6.09 -12.09 14.33
CA ARG A 205 7.21 -11.58 15.12
C ARG A 205 8.48 -11.56 14.25
N TYR A 206 9.21 -10.47 14.33
CA TYR A 206 10.53 -10.32 13.75
C TYR A 206 11.58 -10.23 14.87
N ASP A 207 12.62 -11.02 14.81
CA ASP A 207 13.70 -11.08 15.81
C ASP A 207 15.04 -10.50 15.31
N GLY A 208 15.01 -9.80 14.16
CA GLY A 208 16.20 -9.26 13.46
C GLY A 208 16.81 -10.24 12.46
N GLU A 209 16.32 -11.48 12.43
CA GLU A 209 16.77 -12.53 11.50
C GLU A 209 15.60 -13.16 10.76
N LYS A 210 14.52 -13.50 11.47
CA LYS A 210 13.41 -14.27 10.94
C LYS A 210 12.05 -13.68 11.30
N LEU A 211 11.12 -13.84 10.37
CA LEU A 211 9.70 -13.64 10.57
C LEU A 211 9.05 -14.95 10.99
N THR A 212 8.29 -14.91 12.08
CA THR A 212 7.53 -16.06 12.61
C THR A 212 6.06 -15.69 12.71
N LEU A 213 5.18 -16.45 12.06
CA LEU A 213 3.73 -16.29 12.17
C LEU A 213 3.29 -16.60 13.61
N LEU A 214 2.51 -15.69 14.21
CA LEU A 214 1.97 -15.83 15.56
C LEU A 214 0.51 -16.27 15.53
N ASP A 215 -0.34 -15.49 14.86
CA ASP A 215 -1.80 -15.69 14.83
C ASP A 215 -2.40 -15.07 13.56
N THR A 216 -3.65 -15.44 13.25
CA THR A 216 -4.42 -14.87 12.15
C THR A 216 -5.86 -14.65 12.60
N VAL A 217 -6.36 -13.41 12.50
CA VAL A 217 -7.67 -13.00 12.96
C VAL A 217 -8.51 -12.38 11.85
N SER A 218 -9.83 -12.43 11.96
CA SER A 218 -10.74 -11.80 11.00
C SER A 218 -10.71 -10.28 11.09
N ALA A 219 -10.69 -9.61 9.93
CA ALA A 219 -10.88 -8.16 9.79
C ALA A 219 -12.31 -7.80 9.34
N LEU A 220 -13.25 -8.75 9.40
CA LEU A 220 -14.65 -8.54 9.02
C LEU A 220 -15.57 -8.49 10.23
N PRO A 221 -16.64 -7.67 10.19
CA PRO A 221 -17.73 -7.79 11.13
C PRO A 221 -18.45 -9.14 10.93
N GLU A 222 -18.97 -9.71 12.03
CA GLU A 222 -19.64 -11.02 12.02
C GLU A 222 -20.84 -11.07 11.06
N ASN A 223 -21.47 -9.93 10.79
CA ASN A 223 -22.63 -9.78 9.92
C ASN A 223 -22.31 -9.29 8.51
N CYS A 224 -21.05 -9.30 8.07
CA CYS A 224 -20.70 -8.96 6.69
C CYS A 224 -21.21 -10.02 5.73
N ALA A 225 -22.31 -9.73 5.05
CA ALA A 225 -22.99 -10.67 4.13
C ALA A 225 -22.56 -10.50 2.65
N VAL A 226 -21.66 -9.56 2.36
CA VAL A 226 -21.19 -9.28 1.00
C VAL A 226 -19.84 -9.90 0.74
N THR A 227 -19.54 -10.20 -0.52
CA THR A 227 -18.17 -10.56 -0.93
C THR A 227 -17.22 -9.40 -0.57
N ASN A 228 -16.18 -9.71 0.16
CA ASN A 228 -15.22 -8.72 0.65
C ASN A 228 -13.79 -9.12 0.32
N THR A 229 -12.95 -8.11 0.13
CA THR A 229 -11.50 -8.26 0.00
C THR A 229 -10.81 -7.19 0.84
N ALA A 230 -9.90 -7.59 1.73
CA ALA A 230 -9.08 -6.61 2.43
C ALA A 230 -8.08 -5.94 1.46
N ALA A 231 -7.67 -4.73 1.77
CA ALA A 231 -6.78 -3.98 0.88
C ALA A 231 -5.55 -3.43 1.61
N ALA A 232 -5.58 -2.19 2.08
CA ALA A 232 -4.46 -1.57 2.76
C ALA A 232 -4.42 -1.93 4.24
N ILE A 233 -3.22 -1.89 4.80
CA ILE A 233 -2.96 -2.00 6.23
C ILE A 233 -1.99 -0.91 6.67
N ARG A 234 -2.24 -0.29 7.81
CA ARG A 234 -1.38 0.72 8.43
C ARG A 234 -1.30 0.49 9.94
N VAL A 235 -0.19 0.86 10.54
CA VAL A 235 -0.01 0.85 12.00
C VAL A 235 0.36 2.25 12.47
N VAL A 236 -0.38 2.76 13.47
CA VAL A 236 -0.10 4.04 14.12
C VAL A 236 -0.15 3.83 15.63
N GLY A 237 0.97 3.98 16.29
CA GLY A 237 1.11 3.64 17.70
C GLY A 237 0.82 2.15 17.96
N SER A 238 -0.17 1.87 18.81
CA SER A 238 -0.65 0.51 19.08
C SER A 238 -1.86 0.09 18.23
N GLN A 239 -2.27 0.91 17.27
CA GLN A 239 -3.45 0.62 16.45
C GLN A 239 -3.05 0.05 15.09
N VAL A 240 -3.75 -1.01 14.67
CA VAL A 240 -3.64 -1.62 13.34
C VAL A 240 -4.93 -1.39 12.60
N TYR A 241 -4.84 -0.77 11.43
CA TYR A 241 -5.98 -0.39 10.59
C TYR A 241 -5.95 -1.20 9.31
N VAL A 242 -7.10 -1.73 8.90
CA VAL A 242 -7.24 -2.52 7.66
C VAL A 242 -8.48 -2.09 6.90
N SER A 243 -8.34 -1.75 5.61
CA SER A 243 -9.48 -1.41 4.78
C SER A 243 -10.10 -2.65 4.13
N ASN A 244 -11.44 -2.66 4.02
CA ASN A 244 -12.27 -3.74 3.50
C ASN A 244 -13.12 -3.28 2.32
N ARG A 245 -12.86 -3.81 1.12
CA ARG A 245 -13.59 -3.52 -0.11
C ARG A 245 -14.75 -4.50 -0.27
N GLY A 246 -15.94 -4.02 -0.12
CA GLY A 246 -17.18 -4.79 -0.07
C GLY A 246 -18.02 -4.36 1.12
N CYS A 247 -17.59 -4.67 2.35
CA CYS A 247 -18.15 -4.09 3.56
C CYS A 247 -17.88 -2.58 3.70
N ASN A 248 -16.94 -2.04 2.91
CA ASN A 248 -16.59 -0.62 2.81
C ASN A 248 -16.34 0.04 4.17
N ASN A 249 -15.47 -0.59 4.94
CA ASN A 249 -15.10 -0.10 6.27
C ASN A 249 -13.59 -0.20 6.51
N ILE A 250 -13.14 0.42 7.58
CA ILE A 250 -11.83 0.21 8.18
C ILE A 250 -12.03 -0.58 9.47
N ALA A 251 -11.39 -1.75 9.57
CA ALA A 251 -11.25 -2.50 10.81
C ALA A 251 -10.09 -1.90 11.61
N VAL A 252 -10.33 -1.58 12.88
CA VAL A 252 -9.35 -0.98 13.80
C VAL A 252 -9.09 -1.96 14.95
N PHE A 253 -7.88 -2.48 15.03
CA PHE A 253 -7.42 -3.34 16.11
C PHE A 253 -6.50 -2.56 17.03
N THR A 254 -6.45 -2.96 18.30
CA THR A 254 -5.34 -2.62 19.19
C THR A 254 -4.39 -3.82 19.26
N HIS A 255 -3.09 -3.62 19.10
CA HIS A 255 -2.13 -4.67 19.34
C HIS A 255 -1.34 -4.45 20.64
N LYS A 256 -1.02 -5.55 21.30
CA LYS A 256 -0.07 -5.61 22.42
C LYS A 256 0.82 -6.83 22.22
N ASP A 257 2.11 -6.61 22.10
CA ASP A 257 3.10 -7.69 21.90
C ASP A 257 2.75 -8.64 20.74
N GLY A 258 2.23 -8.08 19.62
CA GLY A 258 1.80 -8.82 18.44
C GLY A 258 0.41 -9.44 18.55
N VAL A 259 -0.24 -9.44 19.70
CA VAL A 259 -1.61 -9.94 19.86
C VAL A 259 -2.61 -8.86 19.47
N LEU A 260 -3.50 -9.18 18.54
CA LEU A 260 -4.56 -8.27 18.07
C LEU A 260 -5.82 -8.43 18.91
N SER A 261 -6.45 -7.29 19.27
CA SER A 261 -7.77 -7.26 19.90
C SER A 261 -8.89 -7.69 18.93
N LYS A 262 -10.13 -7.81 19.42
CA LYS A 262 -11.31 -7.75 18.53
C LYS A 262 -11.35 -6.38 17.87
N PRO A 263 -11.64 -6.28 16.54
CA PRO A 263 -11.66 -5.00 15.84
C PRO A 263 -12.94 -4.20 16.09
N GLU A 264 -12.82 -2.87 16.05
CA GLU A 264 -13.90 -1.94 15.82
C GLU A 264 -13.99 -1.63 14.32
N PHE A 265 -15.17 -1.22 13.83
CA PHE A 265 -15.39 -0.96 12.40
C PHE A 265 -15.93 0.44 12.19
N VAL A 266 -15.36 1.13 11.19
CA VAL A 266 -15.78 2.47 10.78
C VAL A 266 -16.10 2.48 9.30
N ASP A 267 -17.29 2.94 8.92
CA ASP A 267 -17.70 3.13 7.52
C ASP A 267 -16.79 4.16 6.85
N VAL A 268 -16.38 3.90 5.60
CA VAL A 268 -15.48 4.79 4.85
C VAL A 268 -16.21 5.86 4.04
N GLU A 269 -17.54 5.89 4.10
CA GLU A 269 -18.38 6.85 3.35
C GLU A 269 -18.07 6.85 1.84
N GLY A 270 -17.84 5.65 1.31
CA GLY A 270 -17.49 5.42 -0.08
C GLY A 270 -17.49 3.93 -0.43
N ASN A 271 -17.08 3.60 -1.65
CA ASN A 271 -17.07 2.23 -2.14
C ASN A 271 -15.68 1.81 -2.63
N GLY A 272 -15.23 0.66 -2.16
CA GLY A 272 -13.95 0.06 -2.55
C GLY A 272 -12.74 0.80 -1.95
N PRO A 273 -12.61 0.91 -0.61
CA PRO A 273 -11.47 1.57 0.03
C PRO A 273 -10.17 0.81 -0.26
N ARG A 274 -9.44 1.26 -1.28
CA ARG A 274 -8.26 0.55 -1.77
C ARG A 274 -7.00 0.88 -0.99
N ASP A 275 -6.85 2.16 -0.60
CA ASP A 275 -5.76 2.64 0.25
C ASP A 275 -6.27 3.72 1.20
N PHE A 276 -5.50 4.00 2.23
CA PHE A 276 -5.72 5.11 3.14
C PHE A 276 -4.41 5.55 3.77
N TYR A 277 -4.33 6.78 4.21
CA TYR A 277 -3.18 7.33 4.91
C TYR A 277 -3.64 8.02 6.19
N ILE A 278 -2.86 7.84 7.26
CA ILE A 278 -3.10 8.49 8.55
C ILE A 278 -1.91 9.38 8.86
N HIS A 279 -2.15 10.68 8.99
CA HIS A 279 -1.09 11.65 9.24
C HIS A 279 -1.61 12.83 10.06
N GLN A 280 -0.90 13.19 11.13
CA GLN A 280 -1.20 14.34 12.00
C GLN A 280 -2.68 14.45 12.43
N GLY A 281 -3.31 13.28 12.72
CA GLY A 281 -4.71 13.24 13.15
C GLY A 281 -5.73 13.31 12.02
N LEU A 282 -5.29 13.27 10.76
CA LEU A 282 -6.13 13.15 9.57
C LEU A 282 -6.05 11.72 9.04
N LEU A 283 -7.19 11.17 8.58
CA LEU A 283 -7.25 9.95 7.79
C LEU A 283 -7.88 10.29 6.44
N LEU A 284 -7.18 9.94 5.37
CA LEU A 284 -7.62 10.08 3.98
C LEU A 284 -7.86 8.67 3.43
N CYS A 285 -9.06 8.35 2.97
CA CYS A 285 -9.41 7.03 2.45
C CYS A 285 -9.77 7.12 0.96
N THR A 286 -9.00 6.44 0.10
CA THR A 286 -9.22 6.39 -1.34
C THR A 286 -10.26 5.33 -1.68
N ASN A 287 -11.44 5.74 -2.15
CA ASN A 287 -12.56 4.87 -2.51
C ASN A 287 -12.60 4.70 -4.04
N GLU A 288 -11.95 3.64 -4.54
CA GLU A 288 -11.72 3.39 -5.96
C GLU A 288 -13.01 3.36 -6.79
N LYS A 289 -14.10 2.79 -6.24
CA LYS A 289 -15.34 2.53 -6.97
C LYS A 289 -16.39 3.64 -6.86
N SER A 290 -16.18 4.61 -5.98
CA SER A 290 -17.06 5.77 -5.82
C SER A 290 -16.39 7.08 -6.20
N ASP A 291 -15.19 7.02 -6.80
CA ASP A 291 -14.49 8.18 -7.35
C ASP A 291 -14.32 9.32 -6.32
N ASN A 292 -14.00 8.95 -5.07
CA ASN A 292 -13.82 9.94 -4.02
C ASN A 292 -12.74 9.55 -3.02
N VAL A 293 -12.21 10.55 -2.35
CA VAL A 293 -11.40 10.39 -1.12
C VAL A 293 -12.19 10.95 0.04
N SER A 294 -12.52 10.10 0.99
CA SER A 294 -13.21 10.52 2.22
C SER A 294 -12.21 10.96 3.28
N VAL A 295 -12.57 12.00 4.02
CA VAL A 295 -11.69 12.66 5.00
C VAL A 295 -12.24 12.51 6.40
N PHE A 296 -11.42 12.02 7.32
CA PHE A 296 -11.77 11.78 8.72
C PHE A 296 -10.75 12.40 9.65
N THR A 297 -11.17 12.71 10.88
CA THR A 297 -10.23 12.85 11.99
C THR A 297 -9.88 11.46 12.53
N CYS A 298 -8.61 11.26 12.92
CA CYS A 298 -8.16 9.99 13.49
C CYS A 298 -7.22 10.26 14.67
N ALA A 299 -7.66 9.87 15.87
CA ALA A 299 -6.87 10.02 17.08
C ALA A 299 -7.06 8.81 18.01
N ASN A 300 -5.98 8.17 18.44
CA ASN A 300 -5.98 7.04 19.37
C ASN A 300 -6.96 5.91 18.97
N GLY A 301 -7.00 5.58 17.68
CA GLY A 301 -7.89 4.55 17.13
C GLY A 301 -9.32 5.02 16.86
N LYS A 302 -9.72 6.19 17.31
CA LYS A 302 -11.03 6.75 17.03
C LYS A 302 -11.03 7.52 15.72
N ILE A 303 -11.91 7.12 14.81
CA ILE A 303 -12.10 7.74 13.49
C ILE A 303 -13.48 8.42 13.51
N ALA A 304 -13.53 9.69 13.09
CA ALA A 304 -14.78 10.45 12.98
C ALA A 304 -14.83 11.19 11.64
N SER A 305 -15.97 11.09 10.96
CA SER A 305 -16.20 11.75 9.68
C SER A 305 -16.06 13.27 9.79
N GLN A 306 -15.51 13.88 8.75
CA GLN A 306 -15.55 15.33 8.54
C GLN A 306 -16.64 15.74 7.54
N ASN A 307 -17.42 14.79 7.01
CA ASN A 307 -18.36 15.02 5.91
C ASN A 307 -17.72 15.75 4.72
N LEU A 308 -16.43 15.45 4.47
CA LEU A 308 -15.65 16.03 3.40
C LEU A 308 -15.18 14.92 2.44
N HIS A 309 -15.49 15.11 1.16
CA HIS A 309 -15.11 14.21 0.10
C HIS A 309 -14.41 14.97 -1.02
N LEU A 310 -13.24 14.48 -1.44
CA LEU A 310 -12.54 14.99 -2.61
C LEU A 310 -12.95 14.17 -3.82
N ALA A 311 -13.50 14.79 -4.87
CA ALA A 311 -13.87 14.12 -6.11
C ALA A 311 -12.62 13.83 -6.92
N ILE A 312 -12.19 12.58 -6.96
CA ILE A 312 -11.02 12.09 -7.71
C ILE A 312 -11.38 10.77 -8.38
N PRO A 313 -11.30 10.67 -9.72
CA PRO A 313 -11.62 9.43 -10.43
C PRO A 313 -10.68 8.28 -10.04
N GLN A 314 -11.23 7.12 -9.71
CA GLN A 314 -10.50 5.89 -9.36
C GLN A 314 -9.23 6.14 -8.52
N PRO A 315 -9.35 6.73 -7.31
CA PRO A 315 -8.18 6.99 -6.48
C PRO A 315 -7.67 5.66 -5.89
N LEU A 316 -6.37 5.34 -6.13
CA LEU A 316 -5.79 4.05 -5.73
C LEU A 316 -4.81 4.13 -4.57
N CYS A 317 -4.09 5.23 -4.47
CA CYS A 317 -3.02 5.40 -3.48
C CYS A 317 -2.97 6.85 -3.01
N VAL A 318 -2.64 7.06 -1.76
CA VAL A 318 -2.43 8.37 -1.15
C VAL A 318 -1.17 8.38 -0.29
N VAL A 319 -0.34 9.41 -0.46
CA VAL A 319 0.87 9.63 0.33
C VAL A 319 0.97 11.09 0.76
N VAL A 320 1.76 11.36 1.79
CA VAL A 320 1.97 12.71 2.30
C VAL A 320 3.46 13.07 2.37
N LYS A 321 3.74 14.38 2.34
CA LYS A 321 5.06 14.96 2.59
C LYS A 321 4.90 16.15 3.55
N ASP A 322 5.60 16.09 4.68
CA ASP A 322 5.67 17.22 5.60
C ASP A 322 6.39 18.43 4.96
N ILE A 323 5.95 19.62 5.33
CA ILE A 323 6.63 20.87 5.00
C ILE A 323 7.60 21.16 6.15
N GLU A 324 8.88 21.26 5.83
CA GLU A 324 9.96 21.56 6.79
C GLU A 324 9.89 22.99 7.36
#